data_611414ca80eb091420c5b8af5a19ff3b
#
_entry.id   611414ca80eb091420c5b8af5a19ff3b
#
_cell.length_a   1.000
_cell.length_b   1.000
_cell.length_c   1.000
_cell.angle_alpha   90.00
_cell.angle_beta   90.00
_cell.angle_gamma   90.00
#
_symmetry.space_group_name_H-M   'P 1'
#
loop_
_entity.id
_entity.type
_entity.pdbx_description
1 polymer ?
#
loop_
_entity_poly.entity_id
_entity_poly.type
_entity_poly.pdbx_seq_one_letter_code
_entity_poly.pdbx_strand_id
1 'polypeptide(L)'
;MTIKLLAQDVLLFVLRSIIFRVYKLIPFQIMRKIERQMNEAILNRKDFFSSNTSVENYVNNITGAKEAVVKLHGNHIATVGDTLQICDAGWQTVTTKSRLNALCNEFAYGCYVFQKNYEWFLGDADGNKMPFPTEEFVTV
;
A
#
# COMPACT_ATOMS: atom_id res chain seq x y z
N MET A 1 -5.47 -36.74 -12.73
CA MET A 1 -4.65 -35.54 -13.01
C MET A 1 -5.31 -34.25 -12.51
N THR A 2 -6.57 -34.03 -12.82
CA THR A 2 -7.33 -32.82 -12.42
C THR A 2 -7.48 -32.67 -10.89
N ILE A 3 -7.60 -33.77 -10.15
CA ILE A 3 -7.76 -33.78 -8.68
C ILE A 3 -6.46 -33.37 -7.98
N LYS A 4 -5.29 -33.75 -8.50
CA LYS A 4 -3.98 -33.36 -7.96
C LYS A 4 -3.69 -31.87 -8.14
N LEU A 5 -4.09 -31.29 -9.26
CA LEU A 5 -3.94 -29.86 -9.54
C LEU A 5 -4.84 -29.01 -8.63
N LEU A 6 -6.09 -29.46 -8.42
CA LEU A 6 -7.03 -28.81 -7.50
C LEU A 6 -6.54 -28.85 -6.04
N ALA A 7 -5.96 -29.97 -5.59
CA ALA A 7 -5.41 -30.09 -4.24
C ALA A 7 -4.18 -29.20 -4.04
N GLN A 8 -3.32 -29.05 -5.04
CA GLN A 8 -2.16 -28.16 -5.00
C GLN A 8 -2.60 -26.68 -4.99
N ASP A 9 -3.62 -26.32 -5.78
CA ASP A 9 -4.14 -24.96 -5.82
C ASP A 9 -4.82 -24.58 -4.49
N VAL A 10 -5.56 -25.50 -3.88
CA VAL A 10 -6.16 -25.31 -2.54
C VAL A 10 -5.09 -25.17 -1.47
N LEU A 11 -4.03 -25.99 -1.53
CA LEU A 11 -2.91 -25.91 -0.58
C LEU A 11 -2.16 -24.58 -0.71
N LEU A 12 -1.88 -24.13 -1.93
CA LEU A 12 -1.26 -22.82 -2.20
C LEU A 12 -2.13 -21.67 -1.72
N PHE A 13 -3.46 -21.75 -1.92
CA PHE A 13 -4.42 -20.76 -1.45
C PHE A 13 -4.44 -20.69 0.08
N VAL A 14 -4.47 -21.83 0.76
CA VAL A 14 -4.43 -21.92 2.23
C VAL A 14 -3.11 -21.38 2.78
N LEU A 15 -1.97 -21.75 2.18
CA LEU A 15 -0.66 -21.24 2.56
C LEU A 15 -0.55 -19.73 2.37
N ARG A 16 -1.04 -19.20 1.26
CA ARG A 16 -1.11 -17.75 1.03
C ARG A 16 -1.99 -17.04 2.06
N SER A 17 -3.12 -17.62 2.42
CA SER A 17 -4.01 -17.08 3.45
C SER A 17 -3.36 -17.07 4.83
N ILE A 18 -2.64 -18.13 5.21
CA ILE A 18 -1.91 -18.22 6.48
C ILE A 18 -0.76 -17.21 6.50
N ILE A 19 0.04 -17.14 5.45
CA ILE A 19 1.13 -16.18 5.31
C ILE A 19 0.59 -14.75 5.38
N PHE A 20 -0.50 -14.45 4.67
CA PHE A 20 -1.15 -13.15 4.68
C PHE A 20 -1.64 -12.76 6.08
N ARG A 21 -2.20 -13.70 6.84
CA ARG A 21 -2.62 -13.49 8.25
C ARG A 21 -1.44 -13.22 9.17
N VAL A 22 -0.35 -13.95 9.02
CA VAL A 22 0.87 -13.76 9.83
C VAL A 22 1.50 -12.41 9.55
N TYR A 23 1.52 -11.97 8.29
CA TYR A 23 2.04 -10.66 7.91
C TYR A 23 1.16 -9.50 8.38
N LYS A 24 -0.15 -9.69 8.47
CA LYS A 24 -1.05 -8.67 9.05
C LYS A 24 -0.86 -8.49 10.55
N LEU A 25 -0.45 -9.52 11.26
CA LEU A 25 -0.27 -9.45 12.72
C LEU A 25 0.92 -8.56 13.13
N ILE A 26 2.03 -8.59 12.39
CA ILE A 26 3.23 -7.83 12.71
C ILE A 26 3.08 -6.34 12.36
N PRO A 27 2.66 -5.93 11.14
CA PRO A 27 2.42 -4.53 10.80
C PRO A 27 1.26 -3.91 11.58
N PHE A 28 0.26 -4.72 11.95
CA PHE A 28 -0.93 -4.28 12.68
C PHE A 28 -0.59 -3.70 14.06
N GLN A 29 0.42 -4.23 14.74
CA GLN A 29 0.85 -3.74 16.05
C GLN A 29 1.55 -2.38 15.99
N ILE A 30 2.14 -2.04 14.84
CA ILE A 30 2.89 -0.80 14.62
C ILE A 30 2.04 0.25 13.89
N MET A 31 1.03 -0.20 13.15
CA MET A 31 0.18 0.64 12.31
C MET A 31 -0.77 1.49 13.15
N ARG A 32 -0.82 2.78 12.83
CA ARG A 32 -1.75 3.72 13.48
C ARG A 32 -3.20 3.39 13.12
N LYS A 33 -4.12 3.72 14.03
CA LYS A 33 -5.56 3.50 13.82
C LYS A 33 -6.07 4.10 12.50
N ILE A 34 -5.68 5.34 12.21
CA ILE A 34 -6.08 6.03 10.97
C ILE A 34 -5.59 5.29 9.71
N GLU A 35 -4.43 4.66 9.77
CA GLU A 35 -3.86 3.90 8.66
C GLU A 35 -4.61 2.58 8.43
N ARG A 36 -5.05 1.92 9.50
CA ARG A 36 -5.92 0.74 9.39
C ARG A 36 -7.25 1.10 8.76
N GLN A 37 -7.85 2.20 9.21
CA GLN A 37 -9.12 2.69 8.66
C GLN A 37 -8.98 3.09 7.18
N MET A 38 -7.88 3.72 6.82
CA MET A 38 -7.53 4.04 5.43
C MET A 38 -7.46 2.78 4.56
N ASN A 39 -6.70 1.78 5.00
CA ASN A 39 -6.55 0.53 4.26
C ASN A 39 -7.87 -0.24 4.15
N GLU A 40 -8.66 -0.29 5.22
CA GLU A 40 -9.99 -0.90 5.20
C GLU A 40 -10.94 -0.21 4.22
N ALA A 41 -10.91 1.12 4.17
CA ALA A 41 -11.72 1.89 3.24
C ALA A 41 -11.36 1.56 1.78
N ILE A 42 -10.08 1.42 1.46
CA ILE A 42 -9.61 1.02 0.14
C ILE A 42 -10.11 -0.40 -0.19
N LEU A 43 -9.92 -1.35 0.71
CA LEU A 43 -10.32 -2.75 0.51
C LEU A 43 -11.83 -2.91 0.34
N ASN A 44 -12.62 -2.17 1.12
CA ASN A 44 -14.08 -2.24 1.10
C ASN A 44 -14.74 -1.31 0.08
N ARG A 45 -13.94 -0.59 -0.71
CA ARG A 45 -14.43 0.36 -1.72
C ARG A 45 -15.37 1.41 -1.12
N LYS A 46 -15.03 1.92 0.05
CA LYS A 46 -15.76 3.00 0.75
C LYS A 46 -14.92 4.25 0.82
N ASP A 47 -15.52 5.39 0.57
CA ASP A 47 -14.86 6.67 0.77
C ASP A 47 -14.64 6.92 2.26
N PHE A 48 -13.55 7.58 2.58
CA PHE A 48 -13.11 7.80 3.96
C PHE A 48 -12.51 9.18 4.09
N PHE A 49 -12.83 9.84 5.18
CA PHE A 49 -12.18 11.07 5.57
C PHE A 49 -12.05 11.11 7.09
N SER A 50 -10.86 11.29 7.57
CA SER A 50 -10.60 11.48 9.00
C SER A 50 -9.36 12.32 9.20
N SER A 51 -9.51 13.43 9.93
CA SER A 51 -8.42 14.36 10.25
C SER A 51 -7.70 14.83 8.98
N ASN A 52 -6.51 14.30 8.71
CA ASN A 52 -5.65 14.71 7.59
C ASN A 52 -5.64 13.73 6.42
N THR A 53 -6.37 12.62 6.52
CA THR A 53 -6.28 11.51 5.55
C THR A 53 -7.64 11.26 4.89
N SER A 54 -7.64 11.13 3.57
CA SER A 54 -8.84 10.80 2.80
C SER A 54 -8.59 9.68 1.79
N VAL A 55 -9.65 8.93 1.51
CA VAL A 55 -9.69 7.90 0.46
C VAL A 55 -10.91 8.17 -0.41
N GLU A 56 -10.69 8.32 -1.71
CA GLU A 56 -11.74 8.46 -2.71
C GLU A 56 -11.66 7.30 -3.69
N ASN A 57 -12.74 6.52 -3.78
CA ASN A 57 -12.82 5.39 -4.69
C ASN A 57 -13.49 5.80 -5.99
N TYR A 58 -12.94 5.38 -7.11
CA TYR A 58 -13.47 5.69 -8.42
C TYR A 58 -13.18 4.55 -9.41
N VAL A 59 -13.81 4.64 -10.58
CA VAL A 59 -13.53 3.76 -11.72
C VAL A 59 -12.82 4.60 -12.78
N ASN A 60 -11.64 4.14 -13.22
CA ASN A 60 -10.90 4.80 -14.29
C ASN A 60 -11.71 4.63 -15.60
N ASN A 61 -12.14 5.74 -16.19
CA ASN A 61 -12.99 5.72 -17.39
C ASN A 61 -12.26 5.22 -18.66
N ILE A 62 -10.93 5.25 -18.65
CA ILE A 62 -10.11 4.81 -19.79
C ILE A 62 -9.88 3.30 -19.73
N THR A 63 -9.51 2.77 -18.56
CA THR A 63 -9.14 1.36 -18.38
C THR A 63 -10.23 0.50 -17.81
N GLY A 64 -11.27 1.11 -17.20
CA GLY A 64 -12.30 0.40 -16.43
C GLY A 64 -11.82 -0.12 -15.08
N ALA A 65 -10.59 0.15 -14.71
CA ALA A 65 -10.01 -0.31 -13.46
C ALA A 65 -10.61 0.44 -12.26
N LYS A 66 -10.85 -0.31 -11.18
CA LYS A 66 -11.23 0.27 -9.88
C LYS A 66 -9.99 0.79 -9.18
N GLU A 67 -9.99 2.06 -8.84
CA GLU A 67 -8.84 2.71 -8.21
C GLU A 67 -9.30 3.49 -6.97
N ALA A 68 -8.35 3.73 -6.06
CA ALA A 68 -8.55 4.58 -4.90
C ALA A 68 -7.46 5.64 -4.86
N VAL A 69 -7.84 6.89 -4.68
CA VAL A 69 -6.92 8.01 -4.47
C VAL A 69 -6.80 8.27 -2.97
N VAL A 70 -5.57 8.26 -2.48
CA VAL A 70 -5.26 8.57 -1.08
C VAL A 70 -4.63 9.96 -1.01
N LYS A 71 -5.17 10.80 -0.14
CA LYS A 71 -4.66 12.16 0.10
C LYS A 71 -4.29 12.35 1.55
N LEU A 72 -3.19 13.06 1.78
CA LEU A 72 -2.75 13.52 3.09
C LEU A 72 -2.71 15.05 3.08
N HIS A 73 -3.45 15.69 3.99
CA HIS A 73 -3.64 17.15 3.98
C HIS A 73 -4.13 17.69 2.63
N GLY A 74 -4.95 16.92 1.92
CA GLY A 74 -5.43 17.26 0.59
C GLY A 74 -4.44 17.00 -0.55
N ASN A 75 -3.23 16.55 -0.27
CA ASN A 75 -2.21 16.24 -1.25
C ASN A 75 -2.26 14.77 -1.66
N HIS A 76 -2.28 14.50 -2.96
CA HIS A 76 -2.34 13.14 -3.51
C HIS A 76 -1.01 12.41 -3.26
N ILE A 77 -1.02 11.39 -2.41
CA ILE A 77 0.17 10.60 -2.05
C ILE A 77 0.15 9.18 -2.60
N ALA A 78 -1.00 8.65 -2.99
CA ALA A 78 -1.06 7.30 -3.55
C ALA A 78 -2.29 7.08 -4.43
N THR A 79 -2.12 6.19 -5.40
CA THR A 79 -3.22 5.60 -6.19
C THR A 79 -3.12 4.09 -6.06
N VAL A 80 -4.18 3.47 -5.56
CA VAL A 80 -4.29 2.02 -5.37
C VAL A 80 -5.23 1.45 -6.41
N GLY A 81 -4.71 0.62 -7.28
CA GLY A 81 -5.45 -0.07 -8.33
C GLY A 81 -4.82 -1.43 -8.61
N ASP A 82 -4.63 -1.77 -9.87
CA ASP A 82 -3.91 -2.98 -10.26
C ASP A 82 -2.45 -2.96 -9.77
N THR A 83 -1.90 -1.77 -9.64
CA THR A 83 -0.61 -1.50 -9.02
C THR A 83 -0.77 -0.44 -7.93
N LEU A 84 0.22 -0.33 -7.06
CA LEU A 84 0.31 0.76 -6.10
C LEU A 84 1.29 1.80 -6.64
N GLN A 85 0.83 3.03 -6.76
CA GLN A 85 1.66 4.19 -7.09
C GLN A 85 1.73 5.11 -5.87
N ILE A 86 2.91 5.50 -5.46
CA ILE A 86 3.14 6.35 -4.28
C ILE A 86 3.94 7.60 -4.63
N CYS A 87 3.70 8.66 -3.86
CA CYS A 87 4.35 9.96 -4.03
C CYS A 87 4.45 10.67 -2.67
N ASP A 88 5.50 11.43 -2.45
CA ASP A 88 5.62 12.24 -1.23
C ASP A 88 4.88 13.59 -1.32
N ALA A 89 4.42 13.95 -2.49
CA ALA A 89 3.77 15.25 -2.78
C ALA A 89 4.62 16.46 -2.33
N GLY A 90 5.95 16.30 -2.29
CA GLY A 90 6.88 17.32 -1.82
C GLY A 90 7.04 17.41 -0.30
N TRP A 91 6.37 16.55 0.46
CA TRP A 91 6.38 16.59 1.92
C TRP A 91 6.99 15.32 2.52
N GLN A 92 8.30 15.33 2.71
CA GLN A 92 9.02 14.20 3.32
C GLN A 92 8.97 14.27 4.85
N THR A 93 7.79 14.02 5.39
CA THR A 93 7.53 14.02 6.85
C THR A 93 7.39 12.61 7.41
N VAL A 94 7.50 12.49 8.73
CA VAL A 94 7.24 11.22 9.45
C VAL A 94 5.84 10.71 9.15
N THR A 95 4.84 11.59 9.09
CA THR A 95 3.46 11.21 8.79
C THR A 95 3.31 10.70 7.37
N THR A 96 3.89 11.38 6.37
CA THR A 96 3.87 10.91 4.98
C THR A 96 4.51 9.53 4.85
N LYS A 97 5.68 9.34 5.43
CA LYS A 97 6.38 8.05 5.41
C LYS A 97 5.56 6.94 6.08
N SER A 98 4.92 7.23 7.21
CA SER A 98 4.05 6.27 7.90
C SER A 98 2.86 5.85 7.03
N ARG A 99 2.19 6.80 6.37
CA ARG A 99 1.07 6.51 5.46
C ARG A 99 1.51 5.66 4.27
N LEU A 100 2.63 6.02 3.63
CA LEU A 100 3.17 5.29 2.49
C LEU A 100 3.57 3.86 2.88
N ASN A 101 4.19 3.66 4.03
CA ASN A 101 4.55 2.33 4.51
C ASN A 101 3.32 1.48 4.86
N ALA A 102 2.26 2.08 5.40
CA ALA A 102 1.02 1.37 5.64
C ALA A 102 0.38 0.87 4.33
N LEU A 103 0.40 1.70 3.29
CA LEU A 103 -0.07 1.32 1.96
C LEU A 103 0.80 0.23 1.32
N CYS A 104 2.11 0.36 1.41
CA CYS A 104 3.05 -0.65 0.90
C CYS A 104 2.84 -2.00 1.59
N ASN A 105 2.69 -2.02 2.90
CA ASN A 105 2.47 -3.26 3.65
C ASN A 105 1.19 -3.99 3.25
N GLU A 106 0.15 -3.26 2.88
CA GLU A 106 -1.13 -3.86 2.48
C GLU A 106 -1.19 -4.21 1.00
N PHE A 107 -0.68 -3.34 0.13
CA PHE A 107 -0.91 -3.42 -1.33
C PHE A 107 0.33 -3.72 -2.16
N ALA A 108 1.52 -3.59 -1.60
CA ALA A 108 2.79 -3.85 -2.30
C ALA A 108 3.79 -4.50 -1.33
N TYR A 109 3.45 -5.68 -0.86
CA TYR A 109 4.22 -6.39 0.15
C TYR A 109 5.71 -6.51 -0.21
N GLY A 110 6.57 -6.23 0.78
CA GLY A 110 8.02 -6.25 0.61
C GLY A 110 8.62 -4.90 0.22
N CYS A 111 7.82 -3.95 -0.23
CA CYS A 111 8.27 -2.59 -0.52
C CYS A 111 8.14 -1.71 0.73
N TYR A 112 9.08 -0.80 0.92
CA TYR A 112 9.08 0.10 2.06
C TYR A 112 9.83 1.38 1.78
N VAL A 113 9.39 2.45 2.41
CA VAL A 113 10.05 3.78 2.37
C VAL A 113 10.84 3.95 3.66
N PHE A 114 12.10 4.31 3.55
CA PHE A 114 12.97 4.54 4.70
C PHE A 114 13.86 5.77 4.50
N GLN A 115 14.38 6.25 5.61
CA GLN A 115 15.28 7.41 5.63
C GLN A 115 16.66 6.97 6.14
N LYS A 116 17.70 7.46 5.45
CA LYS A 116 19.09 7.26 5.87
C LYS A 116 19.88 8.53 5.53
N ASN A 117 20.62 9.04 6.51
CA ASN A 117 21.40 10.28 6.34
C ASN A 117 20.56 11.44 5.81
N TYR A 118 19.33 11.59 6.34
CA TYR A 118 18.35 12.63 5.93
C TYR A 118 17.80 12.51 4.51
N GLU A 119 18.11 11.43 3.81
CA GLU A 119 17.57 11.14 2.48
C GLU A 119 16.57 10.00 2.51
N TRP A 120 15.53 10.10 1.67
CA TRP A 120 14.52 9.06 1.54
C TRP A 120 14.88 8.08 0.43
N PHE A 121 14.60 6.80 0.72
CA PHE A 121 14.83 5.68 -0.19
C PHE A 121 13.61 4.80 -0.25
N LEU A 122 13.48 4.09 -1.38
CA LEU A 122 12.52 3.02 -1.58
C LEU A 122 13.30 1.70 -1.64
N GLY A 123 12.92 0.74 -0.79
CA GLY A 123 13.50 -0.60 -0.76
C GLY A 123 12.49 -1.66 -1.13
N ASP A 124 12.98 -2.85 -1.52
CA ASP A 124 12.15 -4.02 -1.79
C ASP A 124 12.64 -5.26 -1.03
N ALA A 125 11.89 -6.36 -1.13
CA ALA A 125 12.20 -7.62 -0.45
C ALA A 125 13.51 -8.27 -0.91
N ASP A 126 13.99 -7.94 -2.10
CA ASP A 126 15.23 -8.49 -2.67
C ASP A 126 16.47 -7.69 -2.25
N GLY A 127 16.30 -6.66 -1.43
CA GLY A 127 17.38 -5.81 -0.96
C GLY A 127 17.76 -4.69 -1.92
N ASN A 128 17.03 -4.51 -3.01
CA ASN A 128 17.22 -3.39 -3.93
C ASN A 128 16.76 -2.09 -3.27
N LYS A 129 17.51 -1.02 -3.48
CA LYS A 129 17.24 0.30 -2.92
C LYS A 129 17.44 1.36 -3.99
N MET A 130 16.55 2.35 -4.01
CA MET A 130 16.66 3.50 -4.91
C MET A 130 16.31 4.78 -4.15
N PRO A 131 16.87 5.93 -4.53
CA PRO A 131 16.43 7.21 -3.99
C PRO A 131 14.94 7.40 -4.26
N PHE A 132 14.21 7.91 -3.25
CA PHE A 132 12.79 8.19 -3.40
C PHE A 132 12.62 9.48 -4.19
N PRO A 133 11.93 9.47 -5.35
CA PRO A 133 11.74 10.67 -6.15
C PRO A 133 10.84 11.68 -5.44
N THR A 134 11.20 12.95 -5.47
CA THR A 134 10.40 14.02 -4.89
C THR A 134 9.35 14.49 -5.89
N GLU A 135 8.10 14.61 -5.43
CA GLU A 135 6.95 15.08 -6.22
C GLU A 135 6.61 14.24 -7.46
N GLU A 136 7.15 13.04 -7.56
CA GLU A 136 6.86 12.10 -8.64
C GLU A 136 6.22 10.83 -8.09
N PHE A 137 5.26 10.27 -8.85
CA PHE A 137 4.71 8.96 -8.55
C PHE A 137 5.67 7.87 -8.98
N VAL A 138 5.86 6.90 -8.09
CA VAL A 138 6.63 5.69 -8.37
C VAL A 138 5.72 4.48 -8.20
N THR A 139 5.80 3.55 -9.16
CA THR A 139 5.06 2.29 -9.09
C THR A 139 5.86 1.27 -8.29
N VAL A 140 5.21 0.67 -7.32
CA VAL A 140 5.82 -0.34 -6.43
C VAL A 140 5.13 -1.69 -6.49
#